data_a9cce5da03a9f9fd5c99446e20380110
#
_entry.id   a9cce5da03a9f9fd5c99446e20380110
#
_cell.length_a   1.000
_cell.length_b   1.000
_cell.length_c   1.000
_cell.angle_alpha   90.00
_cell.angle_beta   90.00
_cell.angle_gamma   90.00
#
_symmetry.space_group_name_H-M   'P 1'
#
loop_
_entity.id
_entity.type
_entity.pdbx_description
1 polymer ?
#
loop_
_entity_poly.entity_id
_entity_poly.type
_entity_poly.pdbx_seq_one_letter_code
_entity_poly.pdbx_strand_id
1 'polypeptide(L)'
;MKPGAERRLLQAALALCCLSPLGFGLKGMIAGPAMVGGGESGADLISHYRYLSGLFFGLGLVLASCVPRIEARTRRLRWAAGAVVLGGLARLGGLAMGDAPSLAHHIALAAELGLTPLLVLWQARIARPPAA
;
A
#
# COMPACT_ATOMS: atom_id res chain seq x y z
N MET A 1 18.95 13.26 -14.29
CA MET A 1 18.81 13.66 -12.85
C MET A 1 20.02 13.15 -12.09
N LYS A 2 20.57 13.90 -11.12
CA LYS A 2 21.70 13.41 -10.29
C LYS A 2 21.23 12.18 -9.49
N PRO A 3 22.02 11.08 -9.40
CA PRO A 3 21.63 9.84 -8.73
C PRO A 3 21.09 10.02 -7.31
N GLY A 4 21.69 10.92 -6.54
CA GLY A 4 21.24 11.22 -5.18
C GLY A 4 19.89 11.93 -5.09
N ALA A 5 19.54 12.76 -6.10
CA ALA A 5 18.22 13.41 -6.16
C ALA A 5 17.12 12.43 -6.53
N GLU A 6 17.38 11.53 -7.46
CA GLU A 6 16.44 10.48 -7.87
C GLU A 6 16.12 9.54 -6.72
N ARG A 7 17.12 9.11 -5.95
CA ARG A 7 16.95 8.32 -4.74
C ARG A 7 16.05 9.03 -3.72
N ARG A 8 16.33 10.31 -3.41
CA ARG A 8 15.53 11.08 -2.45
C ARG A 8 14.08 11.23 -2.89
N LEU A 9 13.85 11.43 -4.19
CA LEU A 9 12.51 11.54 -4.74
C LEU A 9 11.73 10.22 -4.59
N LEU A 10 12.37 9.10 -4.88
CA LEU A 10 11.75 7.79 -4.68
C LEU A 10 11.48 7.50 -3.19
N GLN A 11 12.41 7.88 -2.29
CA GLN A 11 12.19 7.76 -0.85
C GLN A 11 11.00 8.59 -0.38
N ALA A 12 10.87 9.82 -0.85
CA ALA A 12 9.73 10.68 -0.54
C ALA A 12 8.41 10.11 -1.08
N ALA A 13 8.40 9.63 -2.33
CA ALA A 13 7.24 9.02 -2.93
C ALA A 13 6.77 7.77 -2.16
N LEU A 14 7.70 6.87 -1.80
CA LEU A 14 7.36 5.69 -1.00
C LEU A 14 6.90 6.07 0.40
N ALA A 15 7.53 7.05 1.05
CA ALA A 15 7.12 7.53 2.38
C ALA A 15 5.69 8.08 2.37
N LEU A 16 5.33 8.87 1.35
CA LEU A 16 3.96 9.34 1.16
C LEU A 16 2.97 8.19 0.95
N CYS A 17 3.33 7.19 0.15
CA CYS A 17 2.49 6.00 -0.03
C CYS A 17 2.29 5.21 1.27
N CYS A 18 3.26 5.20 2.20
CA CYS A 18 3.13 4.54 3.49
C CYS A 18 2.09 5.20 4.41
N LEU A 19 1.76 6.48 4.20
CA LEU A 19 0.77 7.18 5.04
C LEU A 19 -0.62 6.53 4.95
N SER A 20 -0.99 5.99 3.79
CA SER A 20 -2.26 5.31 3.60
C SER A 20 -2.38 4.04 4.47
N PRO A 21 -1.54 3.02 4.32
CA PRO A 21 -1.66 1.81 5.13
C PRO A 21 -1.41 2.06 6.63
N LEU A 22 -0.55 2.99 7.00
CA LEU A 22 -0.34 3.34 8.40
C LEU A 22 -1.53 4.10 8.99
N GLY A 23 -2.04 5.11 8.29
CA GLY A 23 -3.15 5.91 8.79
C GLY A 23 -4.48 5.15 8.80
N PHE A 24 -4.87 4.58 7.65
CA PHE A 24 -6.12 3.84 7.56
C PHE A 24 -6.07 2.51 8.32
N GLY A 25 -4.92 1.82 8.35
CA GLY A 25 -4.73 0.63 9.14
C GLY A 25 -4.94 0.90 10.62
N LEU A 26 -4.25 1.90 11.18
CA LEU A 26 -4.41 2.28 12.59
C LEU A 26 -5.86 2.71 12.90
N LYS A 27 -6.44 3.56 12.06
CA LYS A 27 -7.83 4.01 12.24
C LYS A 27 -8.81 2.84 12.20
N GLY A 28 -8.62 1.89 11.28
CA GLY A 28 -9.48 0.71 11.17
C GLY A 28 -9.36 -0.25 12.35
N MET A 29 -8.17 -0.41 12.94
CA MET A 29 -7.97 -1.17 14.17
C MET A 29 -8.77 -0.59 15.34
N ILE A 30 -8.84 0.74 15.43
CA ILE A 30 -9.52 1.44 16.54
C ILE A 30 -11.03 1.51 16.28
N ALA A 31 -11.44 2.04 15.14
CA ALA A 31 -12.82 2.35 14.82
C ALA A 31 -13.62 1.17 14.19
N GLY A 32 -12.94 0.16 13.68
CA GLY A 32 -13.60 -0.93 12.96
C GLY A 32 -14.34 -0.45 11.69
N PRO A 33 -15.42 -1.13 11.25
CA PRO A 33 -16.19 -0.78 10.05
C PRO A 33 -16.83 0.61 10.08
N ALA A 34 -17.02 1.20 11.25
CA ALA A 34 -17.58 2.55 11.39
C ALA A 34 -16.77 3.62 10.65
N MET A 35 -15.46 3.38 10.45
CA MET A 35 -14.60 4.33 9.72
C MET A 35 -14.96 4.47 8.22
N VAL A 36 -15.66 3.52 7.65
CA VAL A 36 -16.10 3.50 6.24
C VAL A 36 -17.62 3.60 6.09
N GLY A 37 -18.33 4.06 7.12
CA GLY A 37 -19.78 4.18 7.10
C GLY A 37 -20.50 2.84 7.28
N GLY A 38 -19.81 1.80 7.73
CA GLY A 38 -20.42 0.54 8.14
C GLY A 38 -21.30 0.80 9.35
N GLY A 39 -22.64 0.66 9.18
CA GLY A 39 -23.62 0.82 10.25
C GLY A 39 -23.51 -0.28 11.31
N GLU A 40 -24.63 -0.75 11.85
CA GLU A 40 -24.64 -1.86 12.79
C GLU A 40 -24.09 -3.13 12.11
N SER A 41 -22.87 -3.49 12.48
CA SER A 41 -22.15 -4.66 11.95
C SER A 41 -22.09 -5.74 13.02
N GLY A 42 -22.29 -6.98 12.64
CA GLY A 42 -22.14 -8.13 13.54
C GLY A 42 -20.71 -8.20 14.13
N ALA A 43 -20.57 -8.79 15.31
CA ALA A 43 -19.30 -8.90 16.03
C ALA A 43 -18.17 -9.53 15.19
N ASP A 44 -18.50 -10.54 14.38
CA ASP A 44 -17.53 -11.22 13.52
C ASP A 44 -16.98 -10.29 12.43
N LEU A 45 -17.83 -9.47 11.79
CA LEU A 45 -17.40 -8.49 10.82
C LEU A 45 -16.51 -7.43 11.46
N ILE A 46 -16.87 -6.94 12.64
CA ILE A 46 -16.05 -5.97 13.40
C ILE A 46 -14.68 -6.57 13.71
N SER A 47 -14.64 -7.80 14.20
CA SER A 47 -13.40 -8.51 14.52
C SER A 47 -12.53 -8.70 13.27
N HIS A 48 -13.14 -9.18 12.19
CA HIS A 48 -12.45 -9.40 10.91
C HIS A 48 -11.89 -8.11 10.31
N TYR A 49 -12.68 -7.03 10.34
CA TYR A 49 -12.25 -5.73 9.84
C TYR A 49 -11.04 -5.19 10.62
N ARG A 50 -11.06 -5.29 11.96
CA ARG A 50 -9.93 -4.89 12.81
C ARG A 50 -8.68 -5.73 12.52
N TYR A 51 -8.84 -7.03 12.35
CA TYR A 51 -7.73 -7.93 12.00
C TYR A 51 -7.10 -7.54 10.66
N LEU A 52 -7.91 -7.36 9.61
CA LEU A 52 -7.42 -6.92 8.29
C LEU A 52 -6.76 -5.54 8.35
N SER A 53 -7.30 -4.64 9.14
CA SER A 53 -6.71 -3.32 9.36
C SER A 53 -5.33 -3.41 10.05
N GLY A 54 -5.17 -4.35 10.98
CA GLY A 54 -3.88 -4.66 11.60
C GLY A 54 -2.86 -5.20 10.61
N LEU A 55 -3.27 -6.11 9.73
CA LEU A 55 -2.41 -6.60 8.64
C LEU A 55 -2.02 -5.48 7.68
N PHE A 56 -2.95 -4.58 7.35
CA PHE A 56 -2.69 -3.43 6.48
C PHE A 56 -1.72 -2.45 7.13
N PHE A 57 -1.86 -2.20 8.44
CA PHE A 57 -0.91 -1.40 9.22
C PHE A 57 0.48 -2.05 9.22
N GLY A 58 0.56 -3.36 9.49
CA GLY A 58 1.81 -4.12 9.46
C GLY A 58 2.51 -4.06 8.11
N LEU A 59 1.75 -4.17 7.01
CA LEU A 59 2.26 -3.98 5.66
C LEU A 59 2.84 -2.56 5.46
N GLY A 60 2.18 -1.54 6.00
CA GLY A 60 2.67 -0.16 6.02
C GLY A 60 4.02 -0.02 6.73
N LEU A 61 4.20 -0.69 7.87
CA LEU A 61 5.49 -0.73 8.60
C LEU A 61 6.59 -1.41 7.77
N VAL A 62 6.27 -2.51 7.09
CA VAL A 62 7.22 -3.20 6.19
C VAL A 62 7.66 -2.29 5.05
N LEU A 63 6.72 -1.59 4.40
CA LEU A 63 7.02 -0.62 3.34
C LEU A 63 7.87 0.55 3.87
N ALA A 64 7.49 1.13 5.01
CA ALA A 64 8.22 2.22 5.65
C ALA A 64 9.67 1.82 5.99
N SER A 65 9.89 0.57 6.42
CA SER A 65 11.23 0.03 6.69
C SER A 65 12.13 -0.04 5.45
N CYS A 66 11.56 0.05 4.24
CA CYS A 66 12.33 0.08 3.00
C CYS A 66 12.87 1.48 2.67
N VAL A 67 12.20 2.53 3.15
CA VAL A 67 12.50 3.93 2.78
C VAL A 67 13.96 4.33 3.04
N PRO A 68 14.56 4.10 4.23
CA PRO A 68 15.91 4.59 4.52
C PRO A 68 17.00 3.98 3.62
N ARG A 69 16.83 2.71 3.24
CA ARG A 69 17.79 1.93 2.44
C ARG A 69 17.14 1.34 1.21
N ILE A 70 16.44 2.17 0.44
CA ILE A 70 15.55 1.73 -0.65
C ILE A 70 16.29 0.90 -1.70
N GLU A 71 17.55 1.20 -1.99
CA GLU A 71 18.39 0.47 -2.95
C GLU A 71 18.74 -0.96 -2.46
N ALA A 72 18.93 -1.13 -1.15
CA ALA A 72 19.30 -2.41 -0.54
C ALA A 72 18.10 -3.30 -0.17
N ARG A 73 16.89 -2.77 -0.21
CA ARG A 73 15.67 -3.46 0.27
C ARG A 73 14.77 -3.98 -0.86
N THR A 74 15.32 -4.22 -2.04
CA THR A 74 14.59 -4.64 -3.25
C THR A 74 13.67 -5.84 -3.01
N ARG A 75 14.16 -6.91 -2.37
CA ARG A 75 13.36 -8.12 -2.13
C ARG A 75 12.17 -7.83 -1.20
N ARG A 76 12.42 -7.09 -0.11
CA ARG A 76 11.37 -6.73 0.85
C ARG A 76 10.30 -5.86 0.21
N LEU A 77 10.72 -4.83 -0.54
CA LEU A 77 9.82 -3.94 -1.25
C LEU A 77 8.94 -4.70 -2.26
N ARG A 78 9.52 -5.63 -3.03
CA ARG A 78 8.77 -6.42 -4.01
C ARG A 78 7.71 -7.32 -3.37
N TRP A 79 8.02 -7.99 -2.26
CA TRP A 79 7.03 -8.80 -1.55
C TRP A 79 5.90 -7.96 -0.97
N ALA A 80 6.24 -6.83 -0.34
CA ALA A 80 5.23 -5.93 0.21
C ALA A 80 4.36 -5.30 -0.90
N ALA A 81 4.97 -4.86 -1.99
CA ALA A 81 4.25 -4.34 -3.15
C ALA A 81 3.37 -5.41 -3.81
N GLY A 82 3.84 -6.66 -3.88
CA GLY A 82 3.04 -7.79 -4.36
C GLY A 82 1.77 -7.99 -3.54
N ALA A 83 1.86 -7.88 -2.22
CA ALA A 83 0.69 -7.95 -1.34
C ALA A 83 -0.29 -6.78 -1.59
N VAL A 84 0.21 -5.56 -1.83
CA VAL A 84 -0.62 -4.41 -2.20
C VAL A 84 -1.34 -4.65 -3.53
N VAL A 85 -0.62 -5.13 -4.55
CA VAL A 85 -1.21 -5.45 -5.87
C VAL A 85 -2.27 -6.54 -5.76
N LEU A 86 -2.05 -7.59 -4.95
CA LEU A 86 -3.06 -8.63 -4.71
C LEU A 86 -4.32 -8.05 -4.07
N GLY A 87 -4.18 -7.12 -3.12
CA GLY A 87 -5.32 -6.37 -2.55
C GLY A 87 -6.07 -5.58 -3.62
N GLY A 88 -5.35 -4.90 -4.50
CA GLY A 88 -5.92 -4.18 -5.64
C GLY A 88 -6.65 -5.09 -6.62
N LEU A 89 -6.11 -6.27 -6.92
CA LEU A 89 -6.77 -7.26 -7.78
C LEU A 89 -8.06 -7.80 -7.16
N ALA A 90 -8.08 -8.05 -5.85
CA ALA A 90 -9.28 -8.46 -5.13
C ALA A 90 -10.36 -7.36 -5.20
N ARG A 91 -9.97 -6.09 -5.00
CA ARG A 91 -10.87 -4.93 -5.16
C ARG A 91 -11.40 -4.79 -6.58
N LEU A 92 -10.54 -4.99 -7.59
CA LEU A 92 -10.95 -4.99 -9.00
C LEU A 92 -11.96 -6.11 -9.29
N GLY A 93 -11.77 -7.28 -8.69
CA GLY A 93 -12.72 -8.39 -8.77
C GLY A 93 -14.10 -8.03 -8.21
N GLY A 94 -14.16 -7.33 -7.08
CA GLY A 94 -15.41 -6.81 -6.51
C GLY A 94 -16.13 -5.86 -7.47
N LEU A 95 -15.39 -4.92 -8.10
CA LEU A 95 -15.97 -4.05 -9.12
C LEU A 95 -16.55 -4.84 -10.31
N ALA A 96 -15.86 -5.88 -10.77
CA ALA A 96 -16.33 -6.74 -11.84
C ALA A 96 -17.59 -7.54 -11.44
N MET A 97 -17.79 -7.79 -10.16
CA MET A 97 -19.00 -8.43 -9.61
C MET A 97 -20.14 -7.45 -9.30
N GLY A 98 -19.94 -6.16 -9.55
CA GLY A 98 -20.98 -5.13 -9.39
C GLY A 98 -20.88 -4.29 -8.13
N ASP A 99 -19.80 -4.40 -7.35
CA ASP A 99 -19.58 -3.51 -6.22
C ASP A 99 -19.45 -2.05 -6.69
N ALA A 100 -20.04 -1.12 -5.95
CA ALA A 100 -20.03 0.31 -6.24
C ALA A 100 -19.37 1.11 -5.08
N PRO A 101 -18.07 0.97 -4.86
CA PRO A 101 -17.39 1.66 -3.78
C PRO A 101 -17.26 3.17 -4.06
N SER A 102 -17.00 3.94 -3.02
CA SER A 102 -16.78 5.39 -3.13
C SER A 102 -15.57 5.75 -3.99
N LEU A 103 -15.48 7.01 -4.43
CA LEU A 103 -14.36 7.55 -5.21
C LEU A 103 -13.00 7.29 -4.52
N ALA A 104 -12.94 7.37 -3.18
CA ALA A 104 -11.72 7.10 -2.42
C ALA A 104 -11.16 5.69 -2.69
N HIS A 105 -12.03 4.70 -2.84
CA HIS A 105 -11.63 3.32 -3.14
C HIS A 105 -11.17 3.15 -4.62
N HIS A 106 -11.71 3.93 -5.55
CA HIS A 106 -11.21 3.96 -6.94
C HIS A 106 -9.81 4.59 -7.02
N ILE A 107 -9.57 5.67 -6.25
CA ILE A 107 -8.24 6.27 -6.13
C ILE A 107 -7.25 5.27 -5.51
N ALA A 108 -7.66 4.56 -4.46
CA ALA A 108 -6.84 3.50 -3.85
C ALA A 108 -6.51 2.40 -4.86
N LEU A 109 -7.48 1.94 -5.64
CA LEU A 109 -7.27 0.94 -6.69
C LEU A 109 -6.25 1.40 -7.74
N ALA A 110 -6.34 2.66 -8.20
CA ALA A 110 -5.36 3.23 -9.13
C ALA A 110 -3.95 3.28 -8.52
N ALA A 111 -3.83 3.58 -7.23
CA ALA A 111 -2.54 3.54 -6.53
C ALA A 111 -2.02 2.11 -6.36
N GLU A 112 -2.87 1.16 -6.01
CA GLU A 112 -2.51 -0.25 -5.80
C GLU A 112 -2.03 -0.93 -7.09
N LEU A 113 -2.74 -0.74 -8.20
CA LEU A 113 -2.45 -1.40 -9.48
C LEU A 113 -1.58 -0.56 -10.43
N GLY A 114 -1.51 0.76 -10.25
CA GLY A 114 -0.74 1.67 -11.09
C GLY A 114 0.53 2.16 -10.40
N LEU A 115 0.38 2.99 -9.36
CA LEU A 115 1.51 3.63 -8.69
C LEU A 115 2.46 2.63 -8.03
N THR A 116 1.93 1.58 -7.37
CA THR A 116 2.74 0.59 -6.66
C THR A 116 3.70 -0.16 -7.60
N PRO A 117 3.27 -0.73 -8.75
CA PRO A 117 4.18 -1.33 -9.72
C PRO A 117 5.21 -0.33 -10.27
N LEU A 118 4.80 0.91 -10.55
CA LEU A 118 5.71 1.95 -11.04
C LEU A 118 6.82 2.27 -10.04
N LEU A 119 6.52 2.34 -8.74
CA LEU A 119 7.53 2.53 -7.69
C LEU A 119 8.52 1.37 -7.62
N VAL A 120 8.05 0.12 -7.79
CA VAL A 120 8.91 -1.06 -7.84
C VAL A 120 9.83 -1.04 -9.06
N LEU A 121 9.31 -0.68 -10.23
CA LEU A 121 10.11 -0.56 -11.45
C LEU A 121 11.14 0.56 -11.33
N TRP A 122 10.74 1.69 -10.75
CA TRP A 122 11.66 2.81 -10.49
C TRP A 122 12.77 2.40 -9.53
N GLN A 123 12.43 1.74 -8.42
CA GLN A 123 13.40 1.22 -7.47
C GLN A 123 14.37 0.23 -8.15
N ALA A 124 13.87 -0.67 -8.98
CA ALA A 124 14.69 -1.63 -9.70
C ALA A 124 15.71 -0.96 -10.64
N ARG A 125 15.36 0.21 -11.20
CA ARG A 125 16.26 1.00 -12.05
C ARG A 125 17.43 1.58 -11.24
N ILE A 126 17.16 2.16 -10.09
CA ILE A 126 18.19 2.81 -9.26
C ILE A 126 19.01 1.81 -8.43
N ALA A 127 18.49 0.62 -8.16
CA ALA A 127 19.19 -0.44 -7.44
C ALA A 127 20.18 -1.23 -8.32
N ARG A 128 20.15 -1.04 -9.65
CA ARG A 128 21.13 -1.66 -10.56
C ARG A 128 22.47 -0.97 -10.40
N PRO A 129 23.61 -1.74 -10.31
CA PRO A 129 24.93 -1.15 -10.42
C PRO A 129 25.04 -0.42 -11.77
N PRO A 130 25.80 0.70 -11.86
CA PRO A 130 26.09 1.29 -13.13
C PRO A 130 26.74 0.24 -14.03
N ALA A 131 26.32 0.19 -15.30
CA ALA A 131 26.96 -0.67 -16.30
C ALA A 131 28.46 -0.32 -16.36
N ALA A 132 29.30 -1.32 -16.19
CA ALA A 132 30.77 -1.18 -16.30
C ALA A 132 31.18 -0.77 -17.70
#